data_ba8e8bf7667afac85c0fdf06b7f6015c
#
_entry.id   ba8e8bf7667afac85c0fdf06b7f6015c
#
_cell.length_a   1.000
_cell.length_b   1.000
_cell.length_c   1.000
_cell.angle_alpha   90.00
_cell.angle_beta   90.00
_cell.angle_gamma   90.00
#
_symmetry.space_group_name_H-M   'P 1'
#
loop_
_entity.id
_entity.type
_entity.pdbx_description
1 polymer ?
#
loop_
_entity_poly.entity_id
_entity_poly.type
_entity_poly.pdbx_seq_one_letter_code
_entity_poly.pdbx_strand_id
1 'polypeptide(L)'
;MNLHDTLLKKASADTLGHFYIIETPVSEDLAHEILVNFIHSFIQDYFQKIEGHKQSLLNLMDHPDVFILGNLPGQNEKSDKLFKVEEAKALGRFFEFKPVQGKRKFAVITEGHRINSMIANKWLKLFEEPQGQSTIFLLNPRRTQLLPTIHSRAIHLRIQAQSETFEVAQWDNMLSDLLKMTLSEFIEKYSRGDQDISFWVNELMSWEALQTDHAKPKQELTFWLKSFHEMEQFNQPSATKWILFYSYLKEYVLPRLN
;
A
#
# COMPACT_ATOMS: atom_id res chain seq x y z
N MET A 1 17.95 -8.08 3.93
CA MET A 1 17.79 -6.62 3.67
C MET A 1 16.53 -6.47 2.85
N ASN A 2 15.52 -5.84 3.38
CA ASN A 2 14.25 -5.72 2.68
C ASN A 2 14.31 -4.65 1.56
N LEU A 3 13.33 -4.61 0.68
CA LEU A 3 13.29 -3.69 -0.46
C LEU A 3 13.26 -2.23 0.00
N HIS A 4 12.53 -1.94 1.08
CA HIS A 4 12.41 -0.62 1.68
C HIS A 4 13.79 -0.07 2.12
N ASP A 5 14.57 -0.85 2.86
CA ASP A 5 15.92 -0.48 3.28
C ASP A 5 16.86 -0.28 2.07
N THR A 6 16.68 -1.10 1.04
CA THR A 6 17.46 -0.98 -0.20
C THR A 6 17.18 0.36 -0.89
N LEU A 7 15.91 0.76 -0.99
CA LEU A 7 15.53 2.04 -1.57
C LEU A 7 16.03 3.22 -0.72
N LEU A 8 15.94 3.14 0.62
CA LEU A 8 16.48 4.17 1.52
C LEU A 8 18.01 4.31 1.38
N LYS A 9 18.74 3.21 1.27
CA LYS A 9 20.19 3.25 1.02
C LYS A 9 20.53 3.90 -0.33
N LYS A 10 19.78 3.57 -1.38
CA LYS A 10 19.95 4.21 -2.70
C LYS A 10 19.65 5.70 -2.62
N ALA A 11 18.61 6.09 -1.88
CA ALA A 11 18.24 7.48 -1.69
C ALA A 11 19.31 8.26 -0.93
N SER A 12 19.85 7.71 0.17
CA SER A 12 20.93 8.33 0.93
C SER A 12 22.24 8.46 0.18
N ALA A 13 22.51 7.54 -0.76
CA ALA A 13 23.67 7.58 -1.65
C ALA A 13 23.42 8.42 -2.92
N ASP A 14 22.28 9.06 -3.05
CA ASP A 14 21.83 9.79 -4.25
C ASP A 14 21.83 8.97 -5.55
N THR A 15 21.61 7.66 -5.41
CA THR A 15 21.56 6.68 -6.51
C THR A 15 20.16 6.12 -6.75
N LEU A 16 19.14 6.76 -6.16
CA LEU A 16 17.75 6.38 -6.38
C LEU A 16 17.38 6.65 -7.84
N GLY A 17 16.80 5.64 -8.48
CA GLY A 17 16.36 5.78 -9.87
C GLY A 17 15.23 6.81 -10.02
N HIS A 18 14.99 7.21 -11.23
CA HIS A 18 13.99 8.24 -11.54
C HIS A 18 12.60 7.66 -11.84
N PHE A 19 12.50 6.40 -12.29
CA PHE A 19 11.20 5.80 -12.60
C PHE A 19 11.14 4.32 -12.20
N TYR A 20 10.13 3.96 -11.43
CA TYR A 20 9.89 2.60 -10.96
C TYR A 20 8.48 2.14 -11.31
N ILE A 21 8.34 0.90 -11.73
CA ILE A 21 7.07 0.17 -11.74
C ILE A 21 7.10 -0.79 -10.55
N ILE A 22 6.06 -0.75 -9.74
CA ILE A 22 5.96 -1.56 -8.52
C ILE A 22 4.73 -2.44 -8.58
N GLU A 23 4.95 -3.73 -8.36
CA GLU A 23 3.94 -4.77 -8.40
C GLU A 23 4.06 -5.69 -7.18
N THR A 24 2.97 -6.38 -6.86
CA THR A 24 2.95 -7.43 -5.84
C THR A 24 2.12 -8.62 -6.32
N PRO A 25 2.44 -9.87 -5.94
CA PRO A 25 1.75 -11.06 -6.43
C PRO A 25 0.40 -11.34 -5.76
N VAL A 26 -0.12 -10.45 -4.93
CA VAL A 26 -1.41 -10.64 -4.23
C VAL A 26 -2.61 -10.21 -5.09
N SER A 27 -3.84 -10.41 -4.60
CA SER A 27 -5.08 -9.98 -5.25
C SER A 27 -5.11 -8.45 -5.42
N GLU A 28 -5.87 -7.95 -6.42
CA GLU A 28 -5.91 -6.53 -6.77
C GLU A 28 -6.24 -5.61 -5.60
N ASP A 29 -7.27 -5.96 -4.83
CA ASP A 29 -7.73 -5.13 -3.72
C ASP A 29 -6.65 -4.94 -2.65
N LEU A 30 -6.01 -6.03 -2.29
CA LEU A 30 -4.90 -6.06 -1.35
C LEU A 30 -3.63 -5.45 -1.95
N ALA A 31 -3.37 -5.69 -3.24
CA ALA A 31 -2.22 -5.16 -3.93
C ALA A 31 -2.20 -3.63 -3.90
N HIS A 32 -3.34 -2.98 -4.15
CA HIS A 32 -3.43 -1.53 -4.15
C HIS A 32 -3.04 -0.95 -2.77
N GLU A 33 -3.60 -1.51 -1.70
CA GLU A 33 -3.30 -1.08 -0.34
C GLU A 33 -1.83 -1.31 0.04
N ILE A 34 -1.30 -2.50 -0.18
CA ILE A 34 0.10 -2.83 0.11
C ILE A 34 1.05 -1.89 -0.64
N LEU A 35 0.80 -1.67 -1.95
CA LEU A 35 1.68 -0.85 -2.77
C LEU A 35 1.66 0.62 -2.33
N VAL A 36 0.48 1.16 -2.03
CA VAL A 36 0.35 2.55 -1.57
C VAL A 36 0.99 2.72 -0.20
N ASN A 37 0.71 1.84 0.77
CA ASN A 37 1.29 1.90 2.11
C ASN A 37 2.82 1.75 2.08
N PHE A 38 3.34 0.85 1.25
CA PHE A 38 4.78 0.69 1.08
C PHE A 38 5.45 1.98 0.59
N ILE A 39 4.91 2.61 -0.44
CA ILE A 39 5.47 3.85 -0.98
C ILE A 39 5.26 5.02 -0.04
N HIS A 40 4.12 5.09 0.64
CA HIS A 40 3.86 6.10 1.66
C HIS A 40 4.91 6.03 2.78
N SER A 41 5.12 4.84 3.33
CA SER A 41 6.14 4.61 4.37
C SER A 41 7.55 4.95 3.86
N PHE A 42 7.89 4.57 2.64
CA PHE A 42 9.19 4.90 2.05
C PHE A 42 9.41 6.41 1.92
N ILE A 43 8.44 7.15 1.38
CA ILE A 43 8.56 8.62 1.20
C ILE A 43 8.61 9.32 2.56
N GLN A 44 7.82 8.86 3.53
CA GLN A 44 7.84 9.38 4.88
C GLN A 44 9.21 9.19 5.54
N ASP A 45 9.76 7.98 5.46
CA ASP A 45 11.09 7.67 5.97
C ASP A 45 12.21 8.44 5.23
N TYR A 46 12.06 8.68 3.94
CA TYR A 46 12.98 9.51 3.18
C TYR A 46 13.05 10.93 3.77
N PHE A 47 11.93 11.60 3.92
CA PHE A 47 11.91 12.96 4.47
C PHE A 47 12.37 13.00 5.93
N GLN A 48 12.02 12.01 6.74
CA GLN A 48 12.42 11.98 8.15
C GLN A 48 13.90 11.61 8.34
N LYS A 49 14.33 10.49 7.76
CA LYS A 49 15.65 9.90 8.04
C LYS A 49 16.77 10.49 7.18
N ILE A 50 16.46 10.93 5.96
CA ILE A 50 17.47 11.45 5.02
C ILE A 50 17.48 12.98 5.00
N GLU A 51 16.31 13.61 5.06
CA GLU A 51 16.22 15.07 5.02
C GLU A 51 16.01 15.72 6.39
N GLY A 52 15.74 14.93 7.44
CA GLY A 52 15.64 15.40 8.81
C GLY A 52 14.36 16.17 9.14
N HIS A 53 13.28 15.98 8.36
CA HIS A 53 11.99 16.61 8.63
C HIS A 53 11.37 16.06 9.92
N LYS A 54 10.69 16.92 10.68
CA LYS A 54 10.00 16.48 11.90
C LYS A 54 8.75 15.67 11.57
N GLN A 55 8.55 14.57 12.28
CA GLN A 55 7.50 13.60 12.07
C GLN A 55 6.06 14.17 12.02
N SER A 56 5.79 15.23 12.78
CA SER A 56 4.45 15.82 12.92
C SER A 56 3.95 16.63 11.71
N LEU A 57 4.76 16.78 10.66
CA LEU A 57 4.45 17.65 9.52
C LEU A 57 4.20 16.88 8.21
N LEU A 58 4.26 15.55 8.21
CA LEU A 58 4.24 14.77 6.98
C LEU A 58 2.86 14.16 6.70
N ASN A 59 1.87 14.99 6.46
CA ASN A 59 0.77 14.55 5.62
C ASN A 59 1.26 14.58 4.16
N LEU A 60 1.59 13.42 3.60
CA LEU A 60 2.12 13.33 2.23
C LEU A 60 1.17 13.89 1.17
N MET A 61 -0.13 13.94 1.46
CA MET A 61 -1.12 14.54 0.58
C MET A 61 -0.94 16.05 0.42
N ASP A 62 -0.42 16.71 1.45
CA ASP A 62 -0.24 18.16 1.50
C ASP A 62 1.23 18.58 1.31
N HIS A 63 2.13 17.60 1.12
CA HIS A 63 3.56 17.90 0.98
C HIS A 63 3.86 18.47 -0.41
N PRO A 64 4.46 19.67 -0.53
CA PRO A 64 4.64 20.35 -1.82
C PRO A 64 5.55 19.60 -2.80
N ASP A 65 6.41 18.70 -2.31
CA ASP A 65 7.32 17.89 -3.11
C ASP A 65 6.81 16.46 -3.35
N VAL A 66 5.53 16.18 -3.03
CA VAL A 66 4.86 14.92 -3.31
C VAL A 66 3.62 15.17 -4.15
N PHE A 67 3.48 14.41 -5.23
CA PHE A 67 2.31 14.43 -6.10
C PHE A 67 1.70 13.03 -6.16
N ILE A 68 0.43 12.90 -5.85
CA ILE A 68 -0.29 11.63 -5.92
C ILE A 68 -1.35 11.73 -7.00
N LEU A 69 -1.33 10.78 -7.92
CA LEU A 69 -2.29 10.64 -9.01
C LEU A 69 -3.00 9.30 -8.91
N GLY A 70 -4.31 9.33 -8.85
CA GLY A 70 -5.18 8.17 -8.68
C GLY A 70 -5.74 8.08 -7.27
N ASN A 71 -6.42 6.97 -6.97
CA ASN A 71 -7.10 6.78 -5.69
C ASN A 71 -6.15 6.31 -4.60
N LEU A 72 -6.46 6.66 -3.37
CA LEU A 72 -5.82 6.10 -2.18
C LEU A 72 -6.72 5.02 -1.56
N PRO A 73 -6.15 4.10 -0.77
CA PRO A 73 -6.93 3.15 0.01
C PRO A 73 -7.99 3.87 0.84
N GLY A 74 -9.20 3.32 0.87
CA GLY A 74 -10.32 3.94 1.60
C GLY A 74 -11.11 5.00 0.84
N GLN A 75 -10.69 5.44 -0.33
CA GLN A 75 -11.46 6.33 -1.16
C GLN A 75 -12.48 5.57 -2.01
N ASN A 76 -13.75 6.02 -1.98
CA ASN A 76 -14.95 5.28 -2.40
C ASN A 76 -15.10 4.97 -3.90
N GLU A 77 -14.21 5.34 -4.77
CA GLU A 77 -14.38 5.09 -6.20
C GLU A 77 -13.20 4.26 -6.75
N LYS A 78 -13.39 2.94 -6.83
CA LYS A 78 -12.65 2.15 -7.82
C LYS A 78 -13.04 2.67 -9.20
N SER A 79 -12.24 3.57 -9.73
CA SER A 79 -12.51 4.15 -11.03
C SER A 79 -11.74 3.38 -12.10
N ASP A 80 -12.44 2.62 -12.93
CA ASP A 80 -11.88 2.06 -14.17
C ASP A 80 -11.71 3.12 -15.29
N LYS A 81 -12.07 4.37 -14.98
CA LYS A 81 -11.94 5.46 -15.94
C LYS A 81 -10.47 5.79 -16.17
N LEU A 82 -10.08 5.88 -17.42
CA LEU A 82 -8.74 6.31 -17.81
C LEU A 82 -8.43 7.71 -17.26
N PHE A 83 -7.16 7.96 -16.98
CA PHE A 83 -6.74 9.30 -16.59
C PHE A 83 -7.08 10.32 -17.68
N LYS A 84 -7.42 11.53 -17.27
CA LYS A 84 -7.71 12.64 -18.16
C LYS A 84 -6.43 13.35 -18.60
N VAL A 85 -6.50 14.05 -19.71
CA VAL A 85 -5.37 14.84 -20.24
C VAL A 85 -4.94 15.93 -19.26
N GLU A 86 -5.88 16.51 -18.51
CA GLU A 86 -5.64 17.54 -17.50
C GLU A 86 -4.80 16.98 -16.32
N GLU A 87 -5.08 15.76 -15.89
CA GLU A 87 -4.32 15.05 -14.85
C GLU A 87 -2.89 14.78 -15.34
N ALA A 88 -2.75 14.37 -16.60
CA ALA A 88 -1.43 14.18 -17.21
C ALA A 88 -0.61 15.48 -17.29
N LYS A 89 -1.28 16.61 -17.58
CA LYS A 89 -0.64 17.94 -17.58
C LYS A 89 -0.25 18.37 -16.16
N ALA A 90 -1.07 18.06 -15.15
CA ALA A 90 -0.77 18.39 -13.76
C ALA A 90 0.53 17.71 -13.27
N LEU A 91 0.72 16.43 -13.60
CA LEU A 91 1.97 15.72 -13.33
C LEU A 91 3.16 16.38 -14.03
N GLY A 92 3.03 16.76 -15.29
CA GLY A 92 4.08 17.49 -16.02
C GLY A 92 4.46 18.80 -15.31
N ARG A 93 3.48 19.65 -15.00
CA ARG A 93 3.70 20.92 -14.29
C ARG A 93 4.36 20.73 -12.93
N PHE A 94 4.01 19.69 -12.20
CA PHE A 94 4.62 19.38 -10.92
C PHE A 94 6.15 19.27 -11.05
N PHE A 95 6.67 18.70 -12.12
CA PHE A 95 8.11 18.54 -12.33
C PHE A 95 8.80 19.75 -12.99
N GLU A 96 8.06 20.75 -13.49
CA GLU A 96 8.66 22.00 -14.03
C GLU A 96 9.37 22.83 -12.95
N PHE A 97 9.00 22.65 -11.69
CA PHE A 97 9.56 23.42 -10.57
C PHE A 97 10.52 22.56 -9.75
N LYS A 98 11.53 23.23 -9.17
CA LYS A 98 12.45 22.58 -8.21
C LYS A 98 11.70 22.17 -6.94
N PRO A 99 12.23 21.22 -6.15
CA PRO A 99 11.70 20.90 -4.83
C PRO A 99 11.59 22.17 -3.96
N VAL A 100 10.56 22.23 -3.13
CA VAL A 100 10.24 23.41 -2.28
C VAL A 100 10.79 23.24 -0.87
N GLN A 101 10.57 22.09 -0.26
CA GLN A 101 10.96 21.78 1.12
C GLN A 101 12.08 20.74 1.19
N GLY A 102 12.10 19.81 0.26
CA GLY A 102 13.08 18.73 0.20
C GLY A 102 14.14 18.95 -0.88
N LYS A 103 15.00 17.94 -1.05
CA LYS A 103 15.99 17.88 -2.14
C LYS A 103 15.44 17.12 -3.34
N ARG A 104 14.42 16.30 -3.17
CA ARG A 104 13.85 15.40 -4.19
C ARG A 104 12.34 15.53 -4.25
N LYS A 105 11.79 15.45 -5.46
CA LYS A 105 10.35 15.32 -5.69
C LYS A 105 9.95 13.86 -5.89
N PHE A 106 8.77 13.53 -5.39
CA PHE A 106 8.16 12.22 -5.59
C PHE A 106 6.82 12.35 -6.28
N ALA A 107 6.59 11.54 -7.32
CA ALA A 107 5.26 11.34 -7.86
C ALA A 107 4.84 9.89 -7.70
N VAL A 108 3.62 9.67 -7.26
CA VAL A 108 3.02 8.35 -7.09
C VAL A 108 1.79 8.25 -7.98
N ILE A 109 1.82 7.34 -8.94
CA ILE A 109 0.68 7.01 -9.78
C ILE A 109 0.14 5.68 -9.27
N THR A 110 -0.99 5.71 -8.60
CA THR A 110 -1.48 4.56 -7.81
C THR A 110 -2.15 3.47 -8.65
N GLU A 111 -2.51 3.78 -9.91
CA GLU A 111 -3.33 2.91 -10.74
C GLU A 111 -2.81 2.88 -12.20
N GLY A 112 -1.73 2.14 -12.43
CA GLY A 112 -1.06 2.06 -13.75
C GLY A 112 -1.98 1.61 -14.91
N HIS A 113 -3.00 0.79 -14.61
CA HIS A 113 -3.99 0.33 -15.59
C HIS A 113 -4.85 1.45 -16.19
N ARG A 114 -4.91 2.63 -15.56
CA ARG A 114 -5.65 3.80 -16.06
C ARG A 114 -4.89 4.63 -17.08
N ILE A 115 -3.66 4.26 -17.39
CA ILE A 115 -2.83 4.96 -18.36
C ILE A 115 -3.15 4.44 -19.76
N ASN A 116 -3.63 5.32 -20.64
CA ASN A 116 -3.79 5.01 -22.05
C ASN A 116 -2.56 5.45 -22.88
N SER A 117 -2.54 5.07 -24.15
CA SER A 117 -1.41 5.39 -25.05
C SER A 117 -1.18 6.90 -25.24
N MET A 118 -2.25 7.71 -25.22
CA MET A 118 -2.14 9.16 -25.35
C MET A 118 -1.41 9.77 -24.15
N ILE A 119 -1.77 9.35 -22.95
CA ILE A 119 -1.15 9.82 -21.69
C ILE A 119 0.27 9.29 -21.59
N ALA A 120 0.46 8.00 -21.86
CA ALA A 120 1.79 7.40 -21.87
C ALA A 120 2.77 8.17 -22.76
N ASN A 121 2.36 8.48 -23.99
CA ASN A 121 3.19 9.24 -24.91
C ASN A 121 3.55 10.65 -24.40
N LYS A 122 2.65 11.30 -23.68
CA LYS A 122 2.95 12.60 -23.04
C LYS A 122 3.96 12.51 -21.91
N TRP A 123 3.99 11.35 -21.22
CA TRP A 123 4.88 11.15 -20.08
C TRP A 123 6.22 10.49 -20.45
N LEU A 124 6.44 10.08 -21.73
CA LEU A 124 7.70 9.41 -22.12
C LEU A 124 8.93 10.22 -21.74
N LYS A 125 8.96 11.52 -22.03
CA LYS A 125 10.09 12.39 -21.65
C LYS A 125 10.27 12.46 -20.14
N LEU A 126 9.15 12.49 -19.40
CA LEU A 126 9.16 12.54 -17.94
C LEU A 126 9.71 11.24 -17.34
N PHE A 127 9.38 10.10 -17.95
CA PHE A 127 9.88 8.79 -17.53
C PHE A 127 11.34 8.55 -17.93
N GLU A 128 11.82 9.18 -18.98
CA GLU A 128 13.23 9.09 -19.40
C GLU A 128 14.13 9.98 -18.56
N GLU A 129 13.78 11.25 -18.46
CA GLU A 129 14.62 12.27 -17.81
C GLU A 129 13.73 13.29 -17.07
N PRO A 130 13.23 12.97 -15.87
CA PRO A 130 12.51 13.94 -15.08
C PRO A 130 13.47 15.07 -14.65
N GLN A 131 12.99 16.31 -14.66
CA GLN A 131 13.81 17.44 -14.30
C GLN A 131 14.24 17.39 -12.83
N GLY A 132 15.53 17.58 -12.58
CA GLY A 132 16.11 17.62 -11.25
C GLY A 132 16.14 16.28 -10.52
N GLN A 133 16.31 16.32 -9.20
CA GLN A 133 16.22 15.13 -8.36
C GLN A 133 14.74 14.77 -8.15
N SER A 134 14.26 13.80 -8.90
CA SER A 134 12.87 13.33 -8.83
C SER A 134 12.76 11.83 -9.02
N THR A 135 11.71 11.27 -8.46
CA THR A 135 11.40 9.85 -8.57
C THR A 135 9.91 9.67 -8.79
N ILE A 136 9.57 8.85 -9.79
CA ILE A 136 8.20 8.49 -10.13
C ILE A 136 7.99 7.03 -9.76
N PHE A 137 6.95 6.76 -8.99
CA PHE A 137 6.48 5.41 -8.67
C PHE A 137 5.17 5.16 -9.38
N LEU A 138 5.15 4.19 -10.28
CA LEU A 138 3.96 3.69 -10.95
C LEU A 138 3.56 2.38 -10.29
N LEU A 139 2.45 2.38 -9.58
CA LEU A 139 1.91 1.19 -8.96
C LEU A 139 1.01 0.45 -9.95
N ASN A 140 1.21 -0.85 -10.07
CA ASN A 140 0.43 -1.71 -10.95
C ASN A 140 -0.27 -2.82 -10.15
N PRO A 141 -1.31 -2.49 -9.36
CA PRO A 141 -1.99 -3.45 -8.49
C PRO A 141 -2.68 -4.58 -9.26
N ARG A 142 -3.18 -4.30 -10.46
CA ARG A 142 -3.82 -5.29 -11.34
C ARG A 142 -2.82 -6.18 -12.07
N ARG A 143 -1.54 -5.87 -12.05
CA ARG A 143 -0.52 -6.51 -12.89
C ARG A 143 -0.94 -6.57 -14.37
N THR A 144 -1.64 -5.54 -14.81
CA THR A 144 -2.02 -5.41 -16.22
C THR A 144 -0.78 -5.21 -17.07
N GLN A 145 -0.85 -5.67 -18.31
CA GLN A 145 0.21 -5.40 -19.25
C GLN A 145 0.25 -3.90 -19.56
N LEU A 146 1.26 -3.24 -19.01
CA LEU A 146 1.52 -1.85 -19.32
C LEU A 146 2.10 -1.71 -20.74
N LEU A 147 2.01 -0.54 -21.32
CA LEU A 147 2.54 -0.28 -22.65
C LEU A 147 4.07 -0.57 -22.68
N PRO A 148 4.58 -1.24 -23.71
CA PRO A 148 6.01 -1.56 -23.82
C PRO A 148 6.92 -0.35 -23.67
N THR A 149 6.46 0.81 -24.12
CA THR A 149 7.19 2.09 -24.02
C THR A 149 7.35 2.58 -22.56
N ILE A 150 6.40 2.27 -21.69
CA ILE A 150 6.51 2.56 -20.25
C ILE A 150 7.42 1.50 -19.59
N HIS A 151 7.17 0.24 -19.92
CA HIS A 151 7.87 -0.89 -19.33
C HIS A 151 9.39 -0.84 -19.56
N SER A 152 9.83 -0.45 -20.76
CA SER A 152 11.25 -0.41 -21.13
C SER A 152 12.06 0.69 -20.43
N ARG A 153 11.40 1.65 -19.77
CA ARG A 153 12.04 2.81 -19.10
C ARG A 153 12.07 2.70 -17.59
N ALA A 154 11.36 1.73 -17.05
CA ALA A 154 11.21 1.59 -15.61
C ALA A 154 12.20 0.60 -15.01
N ILE A 155 12.57 0.87 -13.77
CA ILE A 155 13.16 -0.14 -12.89
C ILE A 155 11.99 -0.92 -12.28
N HIS A 156 11.96 -2.23 -12.54
CA HIS A 156 10.89 -3.09 -12.04
C HIS A 156 11.18 -3.54 -10.62
N LEU A 157 10.27 -3.25 -9.73
CA LEU A 157 10.30 -3.72 -8.35
C LEU A 157 9.09 -4.61 -8.10
N ARG A 158 9.35 -5.78 -7.58
CA ARG A 158 8.31 -6.67 -7.11
C ARG A 158 8.38 -6.73 -5.58
N ILE A 159 7.38 -6.15 -4.96
CA ILE A 159 7.19 -6.37 -3.54
C ILE A 159 6.67 -7.80 -3.42
N GLN A 160 7.55 -8.69 -3.00
CA GLN A 160 7.01 -9.91 -2.40
C GLN A 160 6.22 -9.40 -1.21
N ALA A 161 4.98 -9.84 -1.06
CA ALA A 161 4.31 -9.73 0.21
C ALA A 161 5.18 -10.54 1.20
N GLN A 162 6.31 -9.96 1.59
CA GLN A 162 6.88 -10.31 2.86
C GLN A 162 5.86 -9.73 3.82
N SER A 163 5.09 -10.60 4.45
CA SER A 163 4.81 -10.36 5.86
C SER A 163 6.02 -9.58 6.39
N GLU A 164 5.87 -8.26 6.64
CA GLU A 164 6.69 -7.62 7.67
C GLU A 164 6.67 -8.63 8.77
N THR A 165 7.80 -9.18 9.09
CA THR A 165 8.01 -10.39 9.86
C THR A 165 6.73 -10.74 10.62
N PHE A 166 5.85 -11.50 9.95
CA PHE A 166 4.75 -12.17 10.58
C PHE A 166 5.39 -12.76 11.82
N GLU A 167 5.23 -12.11 12.97
CA GLU A 167 5.71 -12.67 14.20
C GLU A 167 4.79 -13.85 14.46
N VAL A 168 5.13 -14.97 13.81
CA VAL A 168 4.42 -16.25 13.93
C VAL A 168 4.03 -16.46 15.39
N ALA A 169 4.89 -16.06 16.30
CA ALA A 169 4.63 -16.13 17.73
C ALA A 169 3.45 -15.26 18.19
N GLN A 170 3.26 -14.05 17.67
CA GLN A 170 2.13 -13.19 18.08
C GLN A 170 0.82 -13.71 17.50
N TRP A 171 0.84 -14.15 16.24
CA TRP A 171 -0.32 -14.75 15.58
C TRP A 171 -0.72 -16.07 16.24
N ASP A 172 0.22 -16.96 16.50
CA ASP A 172 -0.02 -18.22 17.20
C ASP A 172 -0.56 -18.00 18.61
N ASN A 173 -0.06 -16.99 19.32
CA ASN A 173 -0.60 -16.60 20.62
C ASN A 173 -2.05 -16.10 20.51
N MET A 174 -2.38 -15.26 19.52
CA MET A 174 -3.74 -14.79 19.29
C MET A 174 -4.68 -15.95 18.95
N LEU A 175 -4.26 -16.88 18.09
CA LEU A 175 -5.05 -18.07 17.74
C LEU A 175 -5.24 -19.00 18.95
N SER A 176 -4.22 -19.17 19.77
CA SER A 176 -4.30 -19.93 21.03
C SER A 176 -5.30 -19.29 22.02
N ASP A 177 -5.28 -17.97 22.13
CA ASP A 177 -6.23 -17.21 22.97
C ASP A 177 -7.66 -17.31 22.44
N LEU A 178 -7.83 -17.27 21.13
CA LEU A 178 -9.14 -17.41 20.47
C LEU A 178 -9.81 -18.76 20.81
N LEU A 179 -9.01 -19.81 21.01
CA LEU A 179 -9.50 -21.13 21.45
C LEU A 179 -9.95 -21.14 22.91
N LYS A 180 -9.31 -20.37 23.76
CA LYS A 180 -9.43 -20.44 25.24
C LYS A 180 -10.32 -19.35 25.83
N MET A 181 -10.45 -18.21 25.13
CA MET A 181 -11.12 -17.01 25.64
C MET A 181 -12.55 -16.88 25.13
N THR A 182 -13.39 -16.27 25.93
CA THR A 182 -14.68 -15.75 25.50
C THR A 182 -14.50 -14.52 24.63
N LEU A 183 -15.53 -14.14 23.87
CA LEU A 183 -15.51 -12.91 23.06
C LEU A 183 -15.15 -11.68 23.88
N SER A 184 -15.71 -11.56 25.09
CA SER A 184 -15.48 -10.39 25.96
C SER A 184 -14.02 -10.30 26.42
N GLU A 185 -13.46 -11.41 26.85
CA GLU A 185 -12.06 -11.49 27.27
C GLU A 185 -11.09 -11.22 26.11
N PHE A 186 -11.41 -11.75 24.93
CA PHE A 186 -10.61 -11.51 23.72
C PHE A 186 -10.62 -10.03 23.34
N ILE A 187 -11.81 -9.40 23.27
CA ILE A 187 -11.93 -7.98 22.97
C ILE A 187 -11.19 -7.14 24.01
N GLU A 188 -11.36 -7.43 25.30
CA GLU A 188 -10.68 -6.67 26.36
C GLU A 188 -9.16 -6.76 26.23
N LYS A 189 -8.61 -7.93 25.93
CA LYS A 189 -7.18 -8.15 25.78
C LYS A 189 -6.61 -7.42 24.57
N TYR A 190 -7.22 -7.58 23.39
CA TYR A 190 -6.65 -7.11 22.13
C TYR A 190 -7.04 -5.68 21.77
N SER A 191 -8.19 -5.17 22.26
CA SER A 191 -8.58 -3.78 22.02
C SER A 191 -7.85 -2.76 22.91
N ARG A 192 -7.23 -3.21 23.99
CA ARG A 192 -6.41 -2.39 24.91
C ARG A 192 -4.92 -2.63 24.73
N GLY A 193 -4.53 -3.54 23.86
CA GLY A 193 -3.13 -3.82 23.53
C GLY A 193 -2.45 -2.69 22.76
N ASP A 194 -1.13 -2.80 22.61
CA ASP A 194 -0.31 -1.82 21.88
C ASP A 194 -0.58 -1.82 20.36
N GLN A 195 -1.18 -2.88 19.85
CA GLN A 195 -1.52 -3.04 18.44
C GLN A 195 -2.99 -2.72 18.21
N ASP A 196 -3.27 -1.88 17.23
CA ASP A 196 -4.64 -1.61 16.82
C ASP A 196 -5.23 -2.76 15.98
N ILE A 197 -6.52 -2.71 15.69
CA ILE A 197 -7.18 -3.75 14.91
C ILE A 197 -6.64 -3.83 13.47
N SER A 198 -6.16 -2.73 12.91
CA SER A 198 -5.62 -2.68 11.55
C SER A 198 -4.34 -3.51 11.43
N PHE A 199 -3.51 -3.54 12.48
CA PHE A 199 -2.37 -4.44 12.58
C PHE A 199 -2.82 -5.91 12.44
N TRP A 200 -3.80 -6.34 13.22
CA TRP A 200 -4.28 -7.73 13.22
C TRP A 200 -4.99 -8.13 11.93
N VAL A 201 -5.66 -7.18 11.28
CA VAL A 201 -6.25 -7.38 9.94
C VAL A 201 -5.14 -7.62 8.91
N ASN A 202 -4.06 -6.85 8.95
CA ASN A 202 -2.90 -7.04 8.08
C ASN A 202 -2.21 -8.39 8.32
N GLU A 203 -2.09 -8.81 9.58
CA GLU A 203 -1.56 -10.13 9.94
C GLU A 203 -2.42 -11.27 9.39
N LEU A 204 -3.76 -11.16 9.50
CA LEU A 204 -4.69 -12.11 8.91
C LEU A 204 -4.51 -12.18 7.38
N MET A 205 -4.40 -11.04 6.72
CA MET A 205 -4.23 -10.99 5.26
C MET A 205 -2.91 -11.62 4.82
N SER A 206 -1.84 -11.40 5.59
CA SER A 206 -0.54 -12.00 5.36
C SER A 206 -0.59 -13.52 5.53
N TRP A 207 -1.27 -13.99 6.57
CA TRP A 207 -1.46 -15.42 6.83
C TRP A 207 -2.28 -16.09 5.71
N GLU A 208 -3.41 -15.51 5.29
CA GLU A 208 -4.24 -16.01 4.19
C GLU A 208 -3.48 -16.07 2.85
N ALA A 209 -2.57 -15.11 2.62
CA ALA A 209 -1.75 -15.09 1.40
C ALA A 209 -0.72 -16.22 1.34
N LEU A 210 -0.32 -16.77 2.50
CA LEU A 210 0.60 -17.90 2.60
C LEU A 210 -0.10 -19.25 2.41
N GLN A 211 -1.44 -19.32 2.56
CA GLN A 211 -2.23 -20.53 2.37
C GLN A 211 -2.44 -20.80 0.88
N THR A 212 -1.57 -21.61 0.27
CA THR A 212 -1.51 -21.80 -1.19
C THR A 212 -2.60 -22.70 -1.78
N ASP A 213 -3.42 -23.38 -0.96
CA ASP A 213 -4.16 -24.57 -1.42
C ASP A 213 -5.69 -24.46 -1.48
N HIS A 214 -6.31 -23.29 -1.24
CA HIS A 214 -7.78 -23.21 -1.15
C HIS A 214 -8.41 -22.10 -1.99
N ALA A 215 -9.11 -22.50 -3.06
CA ALA A 215 -9.89 -21.62 -3.93
C ALA A 215 -11.16 -21.02 -3.27
N LYS A 216 -11.65 -21.58 -2.17
CA LYS A 216 -12.89 -21.16 -1.48
C LYS A 216 -12.74 -19.97 -0.50
N PRO A 217 -11.63 -19.79 0.22
CA PRO A 217 -11.52 -18.72 1.23
C PRO A 217 -11.56 -17.30 0.69
N LYS A 218 -11.26 -17.10 -0.60
CA LYS A 218 -11.15 -15.75 -1.18
C LYS A 218 -12.47 -14.97 -1.22
N GLN A 219 -13.60 -15.63 -1.33
CA GLN A 219 -14.89 -14.96 -1.38
C GLN A 219 -15.33 -14.50 0.03
N GLU A 220 -15.16 -15.36 1.03
CA GLU A 220 -15.49 -15.05 2.41
C GLU A 220 -14.56 -13.96 2.96
N LEU A 221 -13.26 -14.05 2.71
CA LEU A 221 -12.29 -13.01 3.09
C LEU A 221 -12.62 -11.68 2.43
N THR A 222 -12.92 -11.68 1.14
CA THR A 222 -13.28 -10.45 0.40
C THR A 222 -14.56 -9.83 0.96
N PHE A 223 -15.57 -10.64 1.25
CA PHE A 223 -16.82 -10.17 1.87
C PHE A 223 -16.56 -9.58 3.26
N TRP A 224 -15.76 -10.27 4.07
CA TRP A 224 -15.41 -9.81 5.40
C TRP A 224 -14.62 -8.51 5.38
N LEU A 225 -13.60 -8.41 4.53
CA LEU A 225 -12.79 -7.18 4.35
C LEU A 225 -13.65 -6.00 3.91
N LYS A 226 -14.60 -6.24 3.00
CA LYS A 226 -15.55 -5.22 2.57
C LYS A 226 -16.39 -4.71 3.75
N SER A 227 -16.93 -5.63 4.56
CA SER A 227 -17.71 -5.28 5.76
C SER A 227 -16.86 -4.53 6.78
N PHE A 228 -15.62 -4.93 6.98
CA PHE A 228 -14.67 -4.24 7.85
C PHE A 228 -14.39 -2.82 7.37
N HIS A 229 -14.14 -2.65 6.09
CA HIS A 229 -13.89 -1.36 5.47
C HIS A 229 -15.11 -0.41 5.53
N GLU A 230 -16.31 -0.94 5.32
CA GLU A 230 -17.56 -0.18 5.52
C GLU A 230 -17.68 0.30 6.97
N MET A 231 -17.30 -0.53 7.95
CA MET A 231 -17.29 -0.12 9.36
C MET A 231 -16.28 0.99 9.65
N GLU A 232 -15.14 1.01 8.96
CA GLU A 232 -14.17 2.10 9.07
C GLU A 232 -14.72 3.40 8.50
N GLN A 233 -15.33 3.36 7.31
CA GLN A 233 -15.93 4.52 6.67
C GLN A 233 -17.03 5.17 7.50
N PHE A 234 -17.86 4.36 8.14
CA PHE A 234 -18.94 4.84 9.00
C PHE A 234 -18.51 5.15 10.44
N ASN A 235 -17.19 5.15 10.68
CA ASN A 235 -16.60 5.43 12.00
C ASN A 235 -17.22 4.61 13.14
N GLN A 236 -17.51 3.33 12.85
CA GLN A 236 -18.11 2.43 13.83
C GLN A 236 -17.20 2.22 15.04
N PRO A 237 -17.77 1.97 16.23
CA PRO A 237 -16.98 1.74 17.44
C PRO A 237 -15.96 0.62 17.26
N SER A 238 -14.78 0.78 17.84
CA SER A 238 -13.69 -0.21 17.78
C SER A 238 -14.15 -1.60 18.25
N ALA A 239 -15.00 -1.67 19.29
CA ALA A 239 -15.56 -2.92 19.77
C ALA A 239 -16.33 -3.70 18.68
N THR A 240 -17.08 -3.02 17.81
CA THR A 240 -17.83 -3.66 16.72
C THR A 240 -16.89 -4.29 15.71
N LYS A 241 -15.80 -3.61 15.39
CA LYS A 241 -14.75 -4.13 14.49
C LYS A 241 -14.09 -5.38 15.07
N TRP A 242 -13.80 -5.37 16.37
CA TRP A 242 -13.24 -6.54 17.08
C TRP A 242 -14.20 -7.73 17.12
N ILE A 243 -15.51 -7.49 17.26
CA ILE A 243 -16.53 -8.55 17.18
C ILE A 243 -16.50 -9.20 15.80
N LEU A 244 -16.48 -8.40 14.74
CA LEU A 244 -16.42 -8.89 13.37
C LEU A 244 -15.14 -9.70 13.12
N PHE A 245 -14.01 -9.20 13.59
CA PHE A 245 -12.71 -9.88 13.46
C PHE A 245 -12.69 -11.21 14.19
N TYR A 246 -13.13 -11.23 15.45
CA TYR A 246 -13.23 -12.46 16.24
C TYR A 246 -14.13 -13.51 15.57
N SER A 247 -15.30 -13.09 15.06
CA SER A 247 -16.25 -13.99 14.40
C SER A 247 -15.63 -14.60 13.16
N TYR A 248 -14.93 -13.82 12.34
CA TYR A 248 -14.23 -14.32 11.18
C TYR A 248 -13.15 -15.33 11.54
N LEU A 249 -12.32 -15.04 12.53
CA LEU A 249 -11.29 -15.97 12.99
C LEU A 249 -11.88 -17.30 13.48
N LYS A 250 -12.96 -17.25 14.24
CA LYS A 250 -13.65 -18.46 14.77
C LYS A 250 -14.28 -19.30 13.67
N GLU A 251 -14.91 -18.67 12.70
CA GLU A 251 -15.68 -19.35 11.67
C GLU A 251 -14.83 -19.86 10.51
N TYR A 252 -13.83 -19.08 10.11
CA TYR A 252 -13.10 -19.36 8.87
C TYR A 252 -11.61 -19.69 9.07
N VAL A 253 -10.97 -19.20 10.12
CA VAL A 253 -9.52 -19.45 10.34
C VAL A 253 -9.30 -20.71 11.20
N LEU A 254 -9.92 -20.79 12.35
CA LEU A 254 -9.73 -21.92 13.28
C LEU A 254 -10.04 -23.31 12.69
N PRO A 255 -11.11 -23.50 11.89
CA PRO A 255 -11.39 -24.82 11.29
C PRO A 255 -10.31 -25.31 10.32
N ARG A 256 -9.43 -24.43 9.85
CA ARG A 256 -8.34 -24.78 8.92
C ARG A 256 -7.03 -25.12 9.63
N LEU A 257 -6.96 -24.91 10.92
CA LEU A 257 -5.78 -25.21 11.74
C LEU A 257 -5.88 -26.60 12.40
N ASN A 258 -7.06 -27.22 12.38
CA ASN A 258 -7.34 -28.58 12.82
C ASN A 258 -7.45 -29.52 11.63
#